data_3b4b9353373e8fe77da1bd33f3bb62c7
#
_entry.id   3b4b9353373e8fe77da1bd33f3bb62c7
#
_cell.length_a   1.000
_cell.length_b   1.000
_cell.length_c   1.000
_cell.angle_alpha   90.00
_cell.angle_beta   90.00
_cell.angle_gamma   90.00
#
_symmetry.space_group_name_H-M   'P 1'
#
loop_
_entity.id
_entity.type
_entity.pdbx_description
1 polymer ?
#
loop_
_entity_poly.entity_id
_entity_poly.type
_entity_poly.pdbx_seq_one_letter_code
_entity_poly.pdbx_strand_id
1 'polypeptide(L)'
;MKLVIRILNFVIMAVCAAATIFLFTPPAFSFNSNIAIDVAAFSKFVPETDYTKDLNIVDLVGAESIHVGIKFDLAATELYEVMGNDKDKINDKIISQNVDGIVKEMHEPVDLITDFSVRYVIKTIIQQQITQQVNNAVETYKEKYPEETSEKGLQEILDDAGINDQYFTDFSNNLYNEIDREGATVDTADQVLVDQINDALYRASETGLVDTSGFNDEVTQTVLNTLNKTLDDLHLVNDDGSLKPISKIAYIYLADYLKKQLTGKVDAETEAELAQKTDEKDEDYADRLLGVFVLTQMPNIFYQIVAYISLGLFIGLFVFAGIWALLLLITLIKTLTKKPWTIFGFWFWFVGFIEVIAGIGITIFGKFILPTINISSLGLPLASVILVPRTYAIIPSLLFLGMIAFAVVYGIFVEAAKSKDGIKREKK
;
A
#
# COMPACT_ATOMS: atom_id res chain seq x y z
N MET A 1 28.45 51.81 -8.38
CA MET A 1 28.83 50.63 -9.18
C MET A 1 29.60 49.58 -8.40
N LYS A 2 30.78 49.85 -7.78
CA LYS A 2 31.51 48.80 -7.00
C LYS A 2 30.69 48.16 -5.86
N LEU A 3 29.82 48.92 -5.21
CA LEU A 3 28.91 48.41 -4.20
C LEU A 3 27.87 47.42 -4.79
N VAL A 4 27.29 47.78 -5.94
CA VAL A 4 26.32 46.93 -6.64
C VAL A 4 26.97 45.62 -7.04
N ILE A 5 28.19 45.62 -7.56
CA ILE A 5 28.94 44.44 -7.94
C ILE A 5 29.20 43.53 -6.72
N ARG A 6 29.52 44.11 -5.57
CA ARG A 6 29.69 43.33 -4.32
C ARG A 6 28.40 42.69 -3.86
N ILE A 7 27.28 43.42 -3.92
CA ILE A 7 25.96 42.88 -3.58
C ILE A 7 25.64 41.71 -4.52
N LEU A 8 25.86 41.88 -5.83
CA LEU A 8 25.63 40.79 -6.80
C LEU A 8 26.51 39.57 -6.51
N ASN A 9 27.76 39.75 -6.10
CA ASN A 9 28.65 38.66 -5.71
C ASN A 9 28.13 37.90 -4.46
N PHE A 10 27.59 38.64 -3.48
CA PHE A 10 26.98 37.97 -2.30
C PHE A 10 25.72 37.19 -2.67
N VAL A 11 24.92 37.68 -3.61
CA VAL A 11 23.74 36.91 -4.11
C VAL A 11 24.19 35.62 -4.80
N ILE A 12 25.24 35.66 -5.64
CA ILE A 12 25.80 34.45 -6.26
C ILE A 12 26.33 33.49 -5.19
N MET A 13 27.01 34.00 -4.17
CA MET A 13 27.49 33.20 -3.05
C MET A 13 26.33 32.51 -2.33
N ALA A 14 25.23 33.21 -2.07
CA ALA A 14 24.04 32.66 -1.44
C ALA A 14 23.39 31.56 -2.31
N VAL A 15 23.34 31.75 -3.66
CA VAL A 15 22.85 30.76 -4.59
C VAL A 15 23.74 29.51 -4.59
N CYS A 16 25.08 29.66 -4.59
CA CYS A 16 26.00 28.53 -4.51
C CYS A 16 25.84 27.75 -3.17
N ALA A 17 25.66 28.48 -2.06
CA ALA A 17 25.40 27.84 -0.77
C ALA A 17 24.06 27.07 -0.76
N ALA A 18 23.01 27.69 -1.30
CA ALA A 18 21.72 27.04 -1.45
C ALA A 18 21.81 25.76 -2.34
N ALA A 19 22.51 25.85 -3.48
CA ALA A 19 22.73 24.70 -4.35
C ALA A 19 23.44 23.54 -3.63
N THR A 20 24.47 23.86 -2.83
CA THR A 20 25.17 22.86 -2.02
C THR A 20 24.25 22.19 -1.01
N ILE A 21 23.38 22.94 -0.33
CA ILE A 21 22.40 22.41 0.62
C ILE A 21 21.37 21.54 -0.09
N PHE A 22 20.84 22.00 -1.24
CA PHE A 22 19.83 21.26 -2.02
C PHE A 22 20.32 19.91 -2.52
N LEU A 23 21.62 19.71 -2.71
CA LEU A 23 22.18 18.40 -3.05
C LEU A 23 22.00 17.34 -1.96
N PHE A 24 21.84 17.76 -0.70
CA PHE A 24 21.74 16.85 0.43
C PHE A 24 20.32 16.63 0.94
N THR A 25 19.32 17.41 0.52
CA THR A 25 17.98 17.38 1.12
C THR A 25 16.97 16.45 0.44
N PRO A 26 16.96 16.26 -0.88
CA PRO A 26 15.95 15.42 -1.52
C PRO A 26 16.41 13.97 -1.71
N PRO A 27 15.49 13.05 -2.05
CA PRO A 27 15.88 11.68 -2.35
C PRO A 27 16.89 11.66 -3.52
N ALA A 28 17.99 10.98 -3.29
CA ALA A 28 19.09 10.86 -4.24
C ALA A 28 18.88 9.70 -5.22
N PHE A 29 18.15 8.68 -4.77
CA PHE A 29 17.82 7.50 -5.53
C PHE A 29 16.34 7.18 -5.32
N SER A 30 15.65 6.86 -6.41
CA SER A 30 14.24 6.45 -6.38
C SER A 30 14.05 5.24 -7.28
N PHE A 31 13.39 4.25 -6.77
CA PHE A 31 13.00 3.05 -7.50
C PHE A 31 11.52 2.82 -7.31
N ASN A 32 10.80 2.55 -8.39
CA ASN A 32 9.40 2.17 -8.35
C ASN A 32 9.22 0.87 -9.12
N SER A 33 8.48 -0.04 -8.55
CA SER A 33 8.13 -1.32 -9.15
C SER A 33 6.69 -1.67 -8.82
N ASN A 34 6.05 -2.48 -9.66
CA ASN A 34 4.76 -3.07 -9.36
C ASN A 34 4.93 -4.59 -9.27
N ILE A 35 4.37 -5.18 -8.22
CA ILE A 35 4.23 -6.62 -8.09
C ILE A 35 2.79 -6.98 -8.43
N ALA A 36 2.60 -7.93 -9.34
CA ALA A 36 1.29 -8.49 -9.64
C ALA A 36 1.01 -9.67 -8.70
N ILE A 37 -0.10 -9.61 -8.00
CA ILE A 37 -0.60 -10.68 -7.13
C ILE A 37 -1.82 -11.28 -7.81
N ASP A 38 -1.79 -12.58 -8.05
CA ASP A 38 -2.89 -13.32 -8.67
C ASP A 38 -4.10 -13.36 -7.73
N VAL A 39 -5.22 -12.82 -8.18
CA VAL A 39 -6.49 -12.81 -7.42
C VAL A 39 -7.02 -14.22 -7.22
N ALA A 40 -6.82 -15.14 -8.16
CA ALA A 40 -7.23 -16.53 -7.98
C ALA A 40 -6.54 -17.20 -6.78
N ALA A 41 -5.36 -16.72 -6.38
CA ALA A 41 -4.70 -17.20 -5.17
C ALA A 41 -5.48 -16.88 -3.88
N PHE A 42 -6.34 -15.85 -3.90
CA PHE A 42 -7.20 -15.48 -2.78
C PHE A 42 -8.43 -16.41 -2.63
N SER A 43 -8.69 -17.31 -3.58
CA SER A 43 -9.72 -18.36 -3.38
C SER A 43 -9.46 -19.21 -2.14
N LYS A 44 -8.23 -19.24 -1.65
CA LYS A 44 -7.83 -19.93 -0.42
C LYS A 44 -8.24 -19.21 0.86
N PHE A 45 -8.67 -17.96 0.77
CA PHE A 45 -9.21 -17.19 1.91
C PHE A 45 -10.69 -17.43 2.12
N VAL A 46 -11.37 -17.92 1.09
CA VAL A 46 -12.75 -18.34 1.23
C VAL A 46 -12.73 -19.70 1.91
N PRO A 47 -13.36 -19.85 3.08
CA PRO A 47 -13.47 -21.16 3.71
C PRO A 47 -14.08 -22.15 2.72
N GLU A 48 -13.43 -23.29 2.46
CA GLU A 48 -13.98 -24.35 1.65
C GLU A 48 -15.17 -24.97 2.39
N THR A 49 -16.34 -24.44 2.10
CA THR A 49 -17.62 -25.00 2.52
C THR A 49 -18.39 -25.48 1.31
N ASP A 50 -19.40 -26.33 1.50
CA ASP A 50 -20.29 -26.72 0.39
C ASP A 50 -20.95 -25.52 -0.30
N TYR A 51 -20.95 -24.36 0.34
CA TYR A 51 -21.56 -23.12 -0.12
C TYR A 51 -20.61 -22.21 -0.91
N THR A 52 -19.32 -22.34 -0.69
CA THR A 52 -18.30 -21.46 -1.28
C THR A 52 -17.51 -22.09 -2.41
N LYS A 53 -17.65 -23.41 -2.62
CA LYS A 53 -16.89 -24.16 -3.64
C LYS A 53 -17.09 -23.66 -5.08
N ASP A 54 -18.24 -23.03 -5.37
CA ASP A 54 -18.59 -22.52 -6.70
C ASP A 54 -18.35 -21.00 -6.82
N LEU A 55 -17.82 -20.34 -5.79
CA LEU A 55 -17.51 -18.92 -5.81
C LEU A 55 -16.29 -18.64 -6.68
N ASN A 56 -16.47 -17.81 -7.70
CA ASN A 56 -15.38 -17.31 -8.53
C ASN A 56 -14.88 -15.96 -7.97
N ILE A 57 -13.77 -15.98 -7.27
CA ILE A 57 -13.16 -14.79 -6.64
C ILE A 57 -12.73 -13.76 -7.68
N VAL A 58 -12.27 -14.20 -8.85
CA VAL A 58 -11.86 -13.31 -9.95
C VAL A 58 -13.05 -12.48 -10.43
N ASP A 59 -14.23 -13.10 -10.57
CA ASP A 59 -15.45 -12.41 -10.96
C ASP A 59 -15.93 -11.44 -9.87
N LEU A 60 -15.75 -11.81 -8.60
CA LEU A 60 -16.09 -10.96 -7.46
C LEU A 60 -15.23 -9.69 -7.38
N VAL A 61 -13.92 -9.84 -7.52
CA VAL A 61 -12.97 -8.72 -7.49
C VAL A 61 -12.98 -7.94 -8.80
N GLY A 62 -13.42 -8.55 -9.90
CA GLY A 62 -13.44 -7.94 -11.22
C GLY A 62 -12.06 -7.75 -11.86
N ALA A 63 -11.04 -8.44 -11.34
CA ALA A 63 -9.66 -8.36 -11.83
C ALA A 63 -8.95 -9.71 -11.67
N GLU A 64 -8.10 -10.08 -12.63
CA GLU A 64 -7.27 -11.29 -12.56
C GLU A 64 -6.04 -11.11 -11.63
N SER A 65 -5.57 -9.87 -11.47
CA SER A 65 -4.42 -9.55 -10.63
C SER A 65 -4.56 -8.19 -9.98
N ILE A 66 -4.03 -8.10 -8.75
CA ILE A 66 -3.87 -6.85 -8.01
C ILE A 66 -2.42 -6.39 -8.19
N HIS A 67 -2.24 -5.13 -8.60
CA HIS A 67 -0.93 -4.54 -8.78
C HIS A 67 -0.54 -3.71 -7.56
N VAL A 68 0.45 -4.21 -6.82
CA VAL A 68 0.97 -3.54 -5.61
C VAL A 68 2.22 -2.75 -5.96
N GLY A 69 2.15 -1.45 -5.77
CA GLY A 69 3.27 -0.54 -6.00
C GLY A 69 4.32 -0.63 -4.89
N ILE A 70 5.61 -0.86 -5.27
CA ILE A 70 6.73 -0.80 -4.35
C ILE A 70 7.58 0.40 -4.69
N LYS A 71 7.85 1.22 -3.68
CA LYS A 71 8.70 2.39 -3.78
C LYS A 71 9.92 2.22 -2.88
N PHE A 72 11.09 2.57 -3.42
CA PHE A 72 12.32 2.62 -2.65
C PHE A 72 13.02 3.95 -2.90
N ASP A 73 13.05 4.80 -1.89
CA ASP A 73 13.68 6.11 -1.92
C ASP A 73 14.82 6.16 -0.90
N LEU A 74 15.98 6.65 -1.34
CA LEU A 74 17.12 6.94 -0.47
C LEU A 74 17.46 8.42 -0.51
N ALA A 75 17.54 9.04 0.66
CA ALA A 75 18.10 10.36 0.80
C ALA A 75 19.62 10.32 0.54
N ALA A 76 20.18 11.48 0.19
CA ALA A 76 21.62 11.60 -0.05
C ALA A 76 22.47 11.20 1.17
N THR A 77 21.98 11.45 2.38
CA THR A 77 22.63 11.08 3.63
C THR A 77 22.60 9.57 3.90
N GLU A 78 21.66 8.85 3.32
CA GLU A 78 21.45 7.41 3.50
C GLU A 78 22.22 6.56 2.46
N LEU A 79 22.70 7.19 1.38
CA LEU A 79 23.45 6.49 0.32
C LEU A 79 24.67 5.74 0.85
N TYR A 80 25.33 6.30 1.88
CA TYR A 80 26.49 5.67 2.50
C TYR A 80 26.12 4.35 3.19
N GLU A 81 24.95 4.27 3.81
CA GLU A 81 24.50 3.11 4.58
C GLU A 81 24.28 1.88 3.69
N VAL A 82 23.83 2.08 2.43
CA VAL A 82 23.48 1.00 1.51
C VAL A 82 24.53 0.72 0.45
N MET A 83 25.56 1.57 0.27
CA MET A 83 26.57 1.39 -0.78
C MET A 83 27.48 0.18 -0.55
N GLY A 84 27.52 -0.38 0.66
CA GLY A 84 28.25 -1.58 1.01
C GLY A 84 27.55 -2.89 0.61
N ASN A 85 26.40 -2.82 -0.09
CA ASN A 85 25.53 -3.95 -0.39
C ASN A 85 25.01 -4.67 0.87
N ASP A 86 24.77 -3.92 1.91
CA ASP A 86 24.11 -4.36 3.14
C ASP A 86 22.62 -4.59 2.85
N LYS A 87 22.28 -5.86 2.61
CA LYS A 87 20.92 -6.25 2.24
C LYS A 87 19.92 -5.94 3.34
N ASP A 88 20.30 -6.10 4.60
CA ASP A 88 19.41 -5.89 5.73
C ASP A 88 18.99 -4.42 5.80
N LYS A 89 19.93 -3.49 5.65
CA LYS A 89 19.62 -2.06 5.60
C LYS A 89 18.76 -1.66 4.41
N ILE A 90 18.97 -2.27 3.23
CA ILE A 90 18.13 -2.05 2.06
C ILE A 90 16.73 -2.58 2.34
N ASN A 91 16.61 -3.77 2.93
CA ASN A 91 15.36 -4.38 3.31
C ASN A 91 14.57 -3.53 4.29
N ASP A 92 15.20 -3.08 5.37
CA ASP A 92 14.57 -2.20 6.37
C ASP A 92 13.99 -0.93 5.74
N LYS A 93 14.73 -0.35 4.78
CA LYS A 93 14.24 0.83 4.03
C LYS A 93 13.06 0.51 3.13
N ILE A 94 13.08 -0.62 2.42
CA ILE A 94 11.95 -1.04 1.58
C ILE A 94 10.72 -1.26 2.46
N ILE A 95 10.85 -1.99 3.56
CA ILE A 95 9.75 -2.27 4.49
C ILE A 95 9.18 -0.95 5.03
N SER A 96 10.03 -0.11 5.64
CA SER A 96 9.58 1.14 6.28
C SER A 96 8.90 2.14 5.34
N GLN A 97 9.20 2.08 4.04
CA GLN A 97 8.63 2.99 3.05
C GLN A 97 7.36 2.47 2.37
N ASN A 98 7.10 1.17 2.45
CA ASN A 98 6.07 0.55 1.63
C ASN A 98 4.99 -0.20 2.40
N VAL A 99 5.24 -0.62 3.65
CA VAL A 99 4.30 -1.46 4.41
C VAL A 99 2.91 -0.84 4.41
N ASP A 100 2.77 0.41 4.83
CA ASP A 100 1.46 1.08 4.91
C ASP A 100 0.75 1.17 3.56
N GLY A 101 1.50 1.44 2.49
CA GLY A 101 0.96 1.54 1.13
C GLY A 101 0.51 0.19 0.59
N ILE A 102 1.32 -0.85 0.80
CA ILE A 102 1.04 -2.22 0.35
C ILE A 102 -0.14 -2.79 1.13
N VAL A 103 -0.15 -2.64 2.45
CA VAL A 103 -1.26 -3.04 3.31
C VAL A 103 -2.56 -2.41 2.83
N LYS A 104 -2.56 -1.10 2.56
CA LYS A 104 -3.74 -0.40 2.07
C LYS A 104 -4.22 -0.93 0.71
N GLU A 105 -3.31 -1.17 -0.24
CA GLU A 105 -3.67 -1.68 -1.57
C GLU A 105 -4.16 -3.14 -1.51
N MET A 106 -3.63 -3.94 -0.57
CA MET A 106 -4.04 -5.33 -0.36
C MET A 106 -5.30 -5.46 0.50
N HIS A 107 -5.49 -4.54 1.43
CA HIS A 107 -6.58 -4.60 2.40
C HIS A 107 -7.94 -4.49 1.72
N GLU A 108 -8.13 -3.54 0.79
CA GLU A 108 -9.41 -3.33 0.13
C GLU A 108 -9.95 -4.56 -0.62
N PRO A 109 -9.18 -5.26 -1.47
CA PRO A 109 -9.63 -6.51 -2.09
C PRO A 109 -9.86 -7.65 -1.09
N VAL A 110 -9.02 -7.78 -0.08
CA VAL A 110 -9.17 -8.84 0.93
C VAL A 110 -10.39 -8.58 1.80
N ASP A 111 -10.66 -7.32 2.18
CA ASP A 111 -11.88 -6.93 2.87
C ASP A 111 -13.13 -7.25 2.04
N LEU A 112 -13.12 -6.88 0.75
CA LEU A 112 -14.24 -7.16 -0.15
C LEU A 112 -14.54 -8.65 -0.23
N ILE A 113 -13.52 -9.48 -0.40
CA ILE A 113 -13.65 -10.94 -0.48
C ILE A 113 -14.16 -11.50 0.85
N THR A 114 -13.60 -11.03 1.96
CA THR A 114 -13.96 -11.48 3.30
C THR A 114 -15.38 -11.07 3.65
N ASP A 115 -15.74 -9.82 3.44
CA ASP A 115 -17.10 -9.29 3.69
C ASP A 115 -18.15 -10.08 2.90
N PHE A 116 -17.92 -10.25 1.60
CA PHE A 116 -18.82 -11.02 0.74
C PHE A 116 -18.93 -12.48 1.19
N SER A 117 -17.80 -13.12 1.48
CA SER A 117 -17.78 -14.54 1.88
C SER A 117 -18.50 -14.76 3.19
N VAL A 118 -18.28 -13.91 4.18
CA VAL A 118 -18.96 -14.00 5.48
C VAL A 118 -20.46 -13.78 5.33
N ARG A 119 -20.89 -12.73 4.60
CA ARG A 119 -22.31 -12.49 4.31
C ARG A 119 -22.96 -13.64 3.58
N TYR A 120 -22.28 -14.17 2.57
CA TYR A 120 -22.79 -15.31 1.80
C TYR A 120 -22.95 -16.56 2.63
N VAL A 121 -21.94 -16.90 3.46
CA VAL A 121 -21.98 -18.05 4.35
C VAL A 121 -23.11 -17.90 5.36
N ILE A 122 -23.20 -16.74 6.03
CA ILE A 122 -24.25 -16.45 6.99
C ILE A 122 -25.63 -16.59 6.34
N LYS A 123 -25.86 -15.92 5.18
CA LYS A 123 -27.14 -16.00 4.47
C LYS A 123 -27.51 -17.46 4.13
N THR A 124 -26.55 -18.23 3.64
CA THR A 124 -26.82 -19.63 3.20
C THR A 124 -27.14 -20.53 4.37
N ILE A 125 -26.41 -20.43 5.48
CA ILE A 125 -26.67 -21.21 6.69
C ILE A 125 -28.06 -20.88 7.23
N ILE A 126 -28.37 -19.59 7.37
CA ILE A 126 -29.67 -19.13 7.86
C ILE A 126 -30.78 -19.62 6.97
N GLN A 127 -30.66 -19.47 5.65
CA GLN A 127 -31.65 -19.92 4.69
C GLN A 127 -31.90 -21.43 4.83
N GLN A 128 -30.82 -22.22 4.89
CA GLN A 128 -30.93 -23.66 5.05
C GLN A 128 -31.62 -24.05 6.39
N GLN A 129 -31.17 -23.42 7.47
CA GLN A 129 -31.71 -23.75 8.81
C GLN A 129 -33.20 -23.37 8.94
N ILE A 130 -33.57 -22.15 8.56
CA ILE A 130 -34.98 -21.70 8.60
C ILE A 130 -35.85 -22.58 7.70
N THR A 131 -35.41 -22.81 6.44
CA THR A 131 -36.14 -23.65 5.50
C THR A 131 -36.37 -25.08 6.09
N GLN A 132 -35.33 -25.65 6.71
CA GLN A 132 -35.43 -26.96 7.34
C GLN A 132 -36.41 -26.94 8.53
N GLN A 133 -36.39 -25.92 9.37
CA GLN A 133 -37.24 -25.82 10.53
C GLN A 133 -38.71 -25.59 10.11
N VAL A 134 -38.97 -24.72 9.15
CA VAL A 134 -40.32 -24.56 8.62
C VAL A 134 -40.82 -25.85 7.96
N ASN A 135 -39.97 -26.58 7.22
CA ASN A 135 -40.34 -27.88 6.67
C ASN A 135 -40.71 -28.90 7.73
N ASN A 136 -39.93 -29.00 8.80
CA ASN A 136 -40.24 -29.90 9.92
C ASN A 136 -41.57 -29.53 10.57
N ALA A 137 -41.86 -28.26 10.75
CA ALA A 137 -43.12 -27.78 11.31
C ALA A 137 -44.32 -28.02 10.36
N VAL A 138 -44.11 -27.94 9.05
CA VAL A 138 -45.11 -28.33 8.04
C VAL A 138 -45.42 -29.85 8.08
N GLU A 139 -44.36 -30.64 8.13
CA GLU A 139 -44.56 -32.14 8.22
C GLU A 139 -45.25 -32.53 9.54
N THR A 140 -44.88 -31.91 10.67
CA THR A 140 -45.57 -32.12 11.94
C THR A 140 -47.04 -31.72 11.85
N TYR A 141 -47.38 -30.63 11.17
CA TYR A 141 -48.78 -30.23 10.91
C TYR A 141 -49.51 -31.28 10.12
N LYS A 142 -48.95 -31.77 9.01
CA LYS A 142 -49.55 -32.80 8.15
C LYS A 142 -49.79 -34.12 8.88
N GLU A 143 -48.85 -34.51 9.74
CA GLU A 143 -49.03 -35.73 10.55
C GLU A 143 -50.18 -35.58 11.58
N LYS A 144 -50.35 -34.39 12.14
CA LYS A 144 -51.36 -34.13 13.16
C LYS A 144 -52.74 -33.89 12.57
N TYR A 145 -52.83 -33.32 11.34
CA TYR A 145 -54.05 -32.97 10.67
C TYR A 145 -54.09 -33.53 9.23
N PRO A 146 -54.10 -34.86 9.05
CA PRO A 146 -53.98 -35.49 7.73
C PRO A 146 -55.17 -35.17 6.75
N GLU A 147 -56.32 -34.76 7.31
CA GLU A 147 -57.51 -34.40 6.52
C GLU A 147 -57.46 -32.94 6.07
N GLU A 148 -56.57 -32.09 6.65
CA GLU A 148 -56.43 -30.69 6.35
C GLU A 148 -55.16 -30.40 5.51
N THR A 149 -54.59 -31.47 4.88
CA THR A 149 -53.37 -31.34 4.10
C THR A 149 -53.58 -30.40 2.89
N SER A 150 -52.88 -29.29 2.92
CA SER A 150 -52.76 -28.37 1.78
C SER A 150 -51.91 -29.03 0.69
N GLU A 151 -52.30 -28.85 -0.59
CA GLU A 151 -51.47 -29.22 -1.74
C GLU A 151 -50.29 -28.26 -1.93
N LYS A 152 -50.18 -27.19 -1.10
CA LYS A 152 -49.10 -26.22 -1.19
C LYS A 152 -47.76 -26.83 -0.86
N GLY A 153 -46.80 -26.57 -1.72
CA GLY A 153 -45.40 -26.93 -1.47
C GLY A 153 -44.75 -26.03 -0.44
N LEU A 154 -43.63 -26.51 0.15
CA LEU A 154 -42.86 -25.73 1.12
C LEU A 154 -42.52 -24.32 0.66
N GLN A 155 -42.11 -24.18 -0.62
CA GLN A 155 -41.73 -22.86 -1.16
C GLN A 155 -42.94 -21.90 -1.20
N GLU A 156 -44.14 -22.40 -1.54
CA GLU A 156 -45.35 -21.58 -1.57
C GLU A 156 -45.75 -21.16 -0.13
N ILE A 157 -45.53 -22.00 0.85
CA ILE A 157 -45.77 -21.67 2.28
C ILE A 157 -44.76 -20.59 2.76
N LEU A 158 -43.51 -20.70 2.37
CA LEU A 158 -42.47 -19.71 2.69
C LEU A 158 -42.79 -18.35 2.03
N ASP A 159 -43.20 -18.36 0.76
CA ASP A 159 -43.55 -17.16 0.01
C ASP A 159 -44.79 -16.47 0.60
N ASP A 160 -45.82 -17.25 0.99
CA ASP A 160 -47.03 -16.75 1.67
C ASP A 160 -46.69 -16.13 3.05
N ALA A 161 -45.72 -16.71 3.74
CA ALA A 161 -45.21 -16.19 5.00
C ALA A 161 -44.32 -14.95 4.84
N GLY A 162 -43.99 -14.58 3.59
CA GLY A 162 -43.04 -13.51 3.29
C GLY A 162 -41.57 -13.86 3.61
N ILE A 163 -41.27 -15.17 3.73
CA ILE A 163 -39.91 -15.69 3.97
C ILE A 163 -39.26 -15.96 2.60
N ASN A 164 -38.95 -14.89 1.88
CA ASN A 164 -38.34 -14.90 0.57
C ASN A 164 -36.85 -14.53 0.59
N ASP A 165 -36.22 -14.43 -0.56
CA ASP A 165 -34.80 -14.08 -0.65
C ASP A 165 -34.46 -12.74 -0.01
N GLN A 166 -35.36 -11.73 -0.06
CA GLN A 166 -35.17 -10.45 0.61
C GLN A 166 -35.17 -10.59 2.13
N TYR A 167 -36.06 -11.42 2.68
CA TYR A 167 -36.10 -11.72 4.12
C TYR A 167 -34.75 -12.32 4.59
N PHE A 168 -34.22 -13.30 3.84
CA PHE A 168 -32.92 -13.87 4.17
C PHE A 168 -31.77 -12.87 4.02
N THR A 169 -31.85 -11.98 3.05
CA THR A 169 -30.86 -10.91 2.86
C THR A 169 -30.89 -9.94 4.03
N ASP A 170 -32.05 -9.47 4.43
CA ASP A 170 -32.22 -8.55 5.56
C ASP A 170 -31.77 -9.19 6.86
N PHE A 171 -32.12 -10.44 7.08
CA PHE A 171 -31.68 -11.21 8.24
C PHE A 171 -30.15 -11.36 8.27
N SER A 172 -29.56 -11.79 7.17
CA SER A 172 -28.10 -11.96 7.15
C SER A 172 -27.36 -10.64 7.38
N ASN A 173 -27.89 -9.53 6.90
CA ASN A 173 -27.34 -8.21 7.17
C ASN A 173 -27.47 -7.81 8.64
N ASN A 174 -28.61 -8.11 9.29
CA ASN A 174 -28.78 -7.82 10.71
C ASN A 174 -27.80 -8.61 11.58
N LEU A 175 -27.65 -9.91 11.31
CA LEU A 175 -26.70 -10.76 12.03
C LEU A 175 -25.25 -10.36 11.75
N TYR A 176 -24.92 -10.06 10.49
CA TYR A 176 -23.62 -9.54 10.11
C TYR A 176 -23.27 -8.26 10.89
N ASN A 177 -24.18 -7.28 10.91
CA ASN A 177 -23.97 -6.01 11.60
C ASN A 177 -23.80 -6.21 13.11
N GLU A 178 -24.49 -7.21 13.72
CA GLU A 178 -24.28 -7.54 15.13
C GLU A 178 -22.89 -8.15 15.35
N ILE A 179 -22.46 -9.08 14.50
CA ILE A 179 -21.13 -9.70 14.58
C ILE A 179 -20.02 -8.67 14.43
N ASP A 180 -20.18 -7.69 13.51
CA ASP A 180 -19.18 -6.65 13.24
C ASP A 180 -19.23 -5.47 14.23
N ARG A 181 -20.18 -5.46 15.16
CA ARG A 181 -20.34 -4.41 16.14
C ARG A 181 -19.23 -4.44 17.19
N GLU A 182 -18.71 -3.28 17.55
CA GLU A 182 -17.74 -3.16 18.64
C GLU A 182 -18.31 -3.73 19.97
N GLY A 183 -17.58 -4.65 20.58
CA GLY A 183 -17.99 -5.32 21.81
C GLY A 183 -19.05 -6.39 21.63
N ALA A 184 -19.28 -6.86 20.38
CA ALA A 184 -20.13 -8.03 20.13
C ALA A 184 -19.55 -9.29 20.80
N THR A 185 -20.46 -10.18 21.21
CA THR A 185 -20.12 -11.48 21.77
C THR A 185 -20.90 -12.58 21.07
N VAL A 186 -20.48 -13.82 21.23
CA VAL A 186 -21.24 -14.99 20.76
C VAL A 186 -22.66 -14.93 21.27
N ASP A 187 -22.88 -14.61 22.56
CA ASP A 187 -24.21 -14.51 23.16
C ASP A 187 -25.10 -13.46 22.49
N THR A 188 -24.55 -12.31 22.07
CA THR A 188 -25.34 -11.27 21.39
C THR A 188 -25.71 -11.69 19.96
N ALA A 189 -24.82 -12.35 19.25
CA ALA A 189 -25.11 -12.92 17.93
C ALA A 189 -26.14 -14.06 18.01
N ASP A 190 -26.04 -14.92 19.02
CA ASP A 190 -27.00 -15.99 19.32
C ASP A 190 -28.40 -15.41 19.55
N GLN A 191 -28.51 -14.33 20.32
CA GLN A 191 -29.79 -13.69 20.60
C GLN A 191 -30.46 -13.17 19.32
N VAL A 192 -29.70 -12.51 18.45
CA VAL A 192 -30.20 -12.03 17.15
C VAL A 192 -30.70 -13.18 16.29
N LEU A 193 -29.93 -14.29 16.26
CA LEU A 193 -30.33 -15.48 15.51
C LEU A 193 -31.62 -16.10 16.04
N VAL A 194 -31.73 -16.27 17.35
CA VAL A 194 -32.93 -16.83 18.01
C VAL A 194 -34.17 -15.94 17.74
N ASP A 195 -34.04 -14.64 17.90
CA ASP A 195 -35.15 -13.70 17.65
C ASP A 195 -35.66 -13.79 16.23
N GLN A 196 -34.76 -13.91 15.26
CA GLN A 196 -35.11 -14.00 13.83
C GLN A 196 -35.71 -15.37 13.46
N ILE A 197 -35.22 -16.46 14.03
CA ILE A 197 -35.83 -17.78 13.85
C ILE A 197 -37.28 -17.77 14.40
N ASN A 198 -37.48 -17.20 15.57
CA ASN A 198 -38.80 -17.05 16.14
C ASN A 198 -39.72 -16.21 15.28
N ASP A 199 -39.24 -15.08 14.69
CA ASP A 199 -39.99 -14.27 13.74
C ASP A 199 -40.39 -15.09 12.50
N ALA A 200 -39.45 -15.86 11.92
CA ALA A 200 -39.74 -16.72 10.76
C ALA A 200 -40.82 -17.75 11.03
N LEU A 201 -40.73 -18.39 12.18
CA LEU A 201 -41.70 -19.39 12.61
C LEU A 201 -43.09 -18.79 12.92
N TYR A 202 -43.09 -17.62 13.54
CA TYR A 202 -44.32 -16.90 13.80
C TYR A 202 -45.03 -16.56 12.45
N ARG A 203 -44.31 -16.01 11.50
CA ARG A 203 -44.83 -15.73 10.15
C ARG A 203 -45.32 -16.98 9.43
N ALA A 204 -44.55 -18.07 9.49
CA ALA A 204 -44.99 -19.34 8.92
C ALA A 204 -46.26 -19.87 9.59
N SER A 205 -46.42 -19.73 10.93
CA SER A 205 -47.63 -20.16 11.65
C SER A 205 -48.89 -19.37 11.25
N GLU A 206 -48.76 -18.11 10.85
CA GLU A 206 -49.87 -17.28 10.39
C GLU A 206 -50.48 -17.81 9.07
N THR A 207 -49.76 -18.66 8.32
CA THR A 207 -50.32 -19.33 7.13
C THR A 207 -51.35 -20.39 7.50
N GLY A 208 -51.42 -20.82 8.79
CA GLY A 208 -52.31 -21.88 9.24
C GLY A 208 -51.91 -23.28 8.80
N LEU A 209 -50.74 -23.45 8.21
CA LEU A 209 -50.26 -24.73 7.67
C LEU A 209 -49.00 -25.25 8.38
N VAL A 210 -48.67 -24.65 9.51
CA VAL A 210 -47.44 -24.93 10.26
C VAL A 210 -47.78 -25.11 11.73
N ASP A 211 -47.36 -26.23 12.34
CA ASP A 211 -47.48 -26.47 13.79
C ASP A 211 -46.14 -26.18 14.46
N THR A 212 -46.05 -25.06 15.15
CA THR A 212 -44.86 -24.65 15.91
C THR A 212 -44.78 -25.25 17.31
N SER A 213 -45.76 -26.09 17.74
CA SER A 213 -45.79 -26.69 19.06
C SER A 213 -44.65 -27.67 19.36
N GLY A 214 -44.01 -28.17 18.30
CA GLY A 214 -42.82 -29.04 18.37
C GLY A 214 -41.48 -28.30 18.44
N PHE A 215 -41.53 -26.98 18.36
CA PHE A 215 -40.32 -26.14 18.46
C PHE A 215 -39.85 -26.11 19.91
N ASN A 216 -38.74 -26.77 20.15
CA ASN A 216 -38.18 -26.91 21.48
C ASN A 216 -36.75 -26.35 21.52
N ASP A 217 -36.21 -26.25 22.73
CA ASP A 217 -34.84 -25.75 22.96
C ASP A 217 -33.77 -26.56 22.19
N GLU A 218 -34.02 -27.84 21.87
CA GLU A 218 -33.07 -28.70 21.16
C GLU A 218 -32.85 -28.25 19.70
N VAL A 219 -33.92 -27.83 19.04
CA VAL A 219 -33.86 -27.30 17.67
C VAL A 219 -33.10 -25.99 17.65
N THR A 220 -33.43 -25.07 18.55
CA THR A 220 -32.73 -23.79 18.69
C THR A 220 -31.26 -24.02 18.97
N GLN A 221 -30.91 -24.96 19.87
CA GLN A 221 -29.52 -25.29 20.18
C GLN A 221 -28.75 -25.84 18.94
N THR A 222 -29.41 -26.60 18.09
CA THR A 222 -28.77 -27.11 16.86
C THR A 222 -28.37 -26.00 15.92
N VAL A 223 -29.22 -24.96 15.75
CA VAL A 223 -28.93 -23.80 14.92
C VAL A 223 -27.82 -22.95 15.52
N LEU A 224 -27.87 -22.71 16.82
CA LEU A 224 -26.82 -21.97 17.55
C LEU A 224 -25.46 -22.67 17.44
N ASN A 225 -25.43 -24.00 17.64
CA ASN A 225 -24.20 -24.77 17.50
C ASN A 225 -23.62 -24.67 16.08
N THR A 226 -24.48 -24.62 15.07
CA THR A 226 -24.05 -24.47 13.68
C THR A 226 -23.45 -23.07 13.44
N LEU A 227 -24.11 -22.02 13.95
CA LEU A 227 -23.57 -20.65 13.85
C LEU A 227 -22.23 -20.55 14.62
N ASN A 228 -22.21 -20.97 15.87
CA ASN A 228 -21.03 -20.84 16.73
C ASN A 228 -19.83 -21.61 16.17
N LYS A 229 -20.06 -22.81 15.65
CA LYS A 229 -19.04 -23.54 14.91
C LYS A 229 -18.55 -22.76 13.67
N THR A 230 -19.45 -22.14 12.93
CA THR A 230 -19.08 -21.36 11.75
C THR A 230 -18.29 -20.13 12.12
N LEU A 231 -18.67 -19.42 13.20
CA LEU A 231 -17.92 -18.26 13.69
C LEU A 231 -16.51 -18.65 14.15
N ASP A 232 -16.37 -19.83 14.76
CA ASP A 232 -15.08 -20.36 15.16
C ASP A 232 -14.23 -20.80 13.96
N ASP A 233 -14.82 -21.53 13.01
CA ASP A 233 -14.16 -21.91 11.75
C ASP A 233 -13.69 -20.69 10.94
N LEU A 234 -14.40 -19.57 11.04
CA LEU A 234 -14.03 -18.28 10.46
C LEU A 234 -13.02 -17.47 11.31
N HIS A 235 -12.56 -18.02 12.43
CA HIS A 235 -11.65 -17.36 13.38
C HIS A 235 -12.18 -16.03 13.96
N LEU A 236 -13.51 -15.89 14.04
CA LEU A 236 -14.18 -14.70 14.56
C LEU A 236 -14.29 -14.67 16.09
N VAL A 237 -14.13 -15.80 16.77
CA VAL A 237 -14.29 -15.91 18.22
C VAL A 237 -12.94 -15.78 18.91
N ASN A 238 -12.87 -14.90 19.92
CA ASN A 238 -11.74 -14.83 20.85
C ASN A 238 -11.92 -15.82 22.01
N ASP A 239 -10.84 -16.11 22.73
CA ASP A 239 -10.84 -17.03 23.87
C ASP A 239 -11.82 -16.62 25.01
N ASP A 240 -12.15 -15.33 25.09
CA ASP A 240 -13.10 -14.77 26.06
C ASP A 240 -14.56 -14.75 25.58
N GLY A 241 -14.86 -15.29 24.39
CA GLY A 241 -16.17 -15.30 23.77
C GLY A 241 -16.59 -13.99 23.13
N SER A 242 -15.71 -12.99 23.09
CA SER A 242 -15.93 -11.77 22.28
C SER A 242 -15.72 -12.07 20.81
N LEU A 243 -16.40 -11.30 19.94
CA LEU A 243 -16.24 -11.42 18.49
C LEU A 243 -15.20 -10.42 17.98
N LYS A 244 -14.40 -10.87 17.04
CA LYS A 244 -13.50 -10.01 16.29
C LYS A 244 -14.28 -9.27 15.20
N PRO A 245 -14.04 -7.98 14.96
CA PRO A 245 -14.58 -7.30 13.81
C PRO A 245 -14.21 -8.04 12.52
N ILE A 246 -15.14 -8.12 11.59
CA ILE A 246 -14.93 -8.85 10.31
C ILE A 246 -13.76 -8.25 9.52
N SER A 247 -13.58 -6.94 9.60
CA SER A 247 -12.42 -6.25 9.03
C SER A 247 -11.06 -6.79 9.50
N LYS A 248 -10.98 -7.40 10.68
CA LYS A 248 -9.75 -8.00 11.21
C LYS A 248 -9.47 -9.40 10.68
N ILE A 249 -10.48 -10.08 10.17
CA ILE A 249 -10.32 -11.41 9.55
C ILE A 249 -9.44 -11.31 8.31
N ALA A 250 -9.55 -10.19 7.58
CA ALA A 250 -8.73 -9.94 6.40
C ALA A 250 -7.22 -10.07 6.72
N TYR A 251 -6.79 -9.56 7.88
CA TYR A 251 -5.38 -9.69 8.30
C TYR A 251 -4.99 -11.13 8.61
N ILE A 252 -5.87 -11.90 9.26
CA ILE A 252 -5.61 -13.31 9.58
C ILE A 252 -5.44 -14.12 8.29
N TYR A 253 -6.36 -13.95 7.35
CA TYR A 253 -6.27 -14.63 6.07
C TYR A 253 -5.08 -14.18 5.24
N LEU A 254 -4.77 -12.88 5.22
CA LEU A 254 -3.59 -12.37 4.56
C LEU A 254 -2.32 -12.97 5.16
N ALA A 255 -2.22 -13.03 6.49
CA ALA A 255 -1.09 -13.64 7.18
C ALA A 255 -0.94 -15.13 6.83
N ASP A 256 -2.02 -15.89 6.85
CA ASP A 256 -2.02 -17.32 6.49
C ASP A 256 -1.60 -17.54 5.03
N TYR A 257 -2.09 -16.73 4.12
CA TYR A 257 -1.67 -16.78 2.72
C TYR A 257 -0.18 -16.50 2.58
N LEU A 258 0.29 -15.38 3.13
CA LEU A 258 1.68 -14.98 3.06
C LEU A 258 2.58 -16.04 3.66
N LYS A 259 2.22 -16.61 4.81
CA LYS A 259 2.94 -17.71 5.45
C LYS A 259 3.04 -18.92 4.53
N LYS A 260 1.93 -19.35 3.89
CA LYS A 260 1.93 -20.45 2.91
C LYS A 260 2.82 -20.16 1.70
N GLN A 261 2.83 -18.89 1.23
CA GLN A 261 3.69 -18.49 0.10
C GLN A 261 5.17 -18.43 0.47
N LEU A 262 5.51 -18.13 1.73
CA LEU A 262 6.88 -18.01 2.22
C LEU A 262 7.48 -19.34 2.64
N THR A 263 6.68 -20.28 3.17
CA THR A 263 7.14 -21.60 3.63
C THR A 263 7.89 -22.33 2.50
N GLY A 264 9.12 -22.74 2.79
CA GLY A 264 10.01 -23.41 1.84
C GLY A 264 10.65 -22.50 0.77
N LYS A 265 10.40 -21.18 0.80
CA LYS A 265 11.01 -20.20 -0.14
C LYS A 265 12.03 -19.29 0.54
N VAL A 266 12.06 -19.26 1.84
CA VAL A 266 13.01 -18.50 2.66
C VAL A 266 14.04 -19.44 3.29
N ASP A 267 15.13 -18.90 3.83
CA ASP A 267 16.09 -19.70 4.57
C ASP A 267 15.50 -20.23 5.90
N ALA A 268 16.14 -21.23 6.49
CA ALA A 268 15.63 -21.90 7.68
C ALA A 268 15.55 -20.98 8.91
N GLU A 269 16.33 -19.90 8.99
CA GLU A 269 16.29 -18.91 10.06
C GLU A 269 15.06 -18.04 9.90
N THR A 270 14.83 -17.51 8.72
CA THR A 270 13.61 -16.71 8.40
C THR A 270 12.35 -17.57 8.50
N GLU A 271 12.40 -18.86 8.10
CA GLU A 271 11.25 -19.77 8.21
C GLU A 271 10.84 -20.00 9.67
N ALA A 272 11.79 -20.07 10.59
CA ALA A 272 11.51 -20.16 12.02
C ALA A 272 10.82 -18.90 12.57
N GLU A 273 11.05 -17.76 11.94
CA GLU A 273 10.41 -16.48 12.30
C GLU A 273 9.04 -16.26 11.67
N LEU A 274 8.56 -17.14 10.78
CA LEU A 274 7.24 -17.00 10.17
C LEU A 274 6.07 -17.29 11.12
N ALA A 275 6.33 -17.77 12.34
CA ALA A 275 5.30 -17.96 13.35
C ALA A 275 4.90 -16.62 13.98
N GLN A 276 3.61 -16.46 14.29
CA GLN A 276 3.13 -15.33 15.07
C GLN A 276 3.75 -15.35 16.48
N LYS A 277 4.23 -14.21 16.96
CA LYS A 277 4.80 -14.06 18.30
C LYS A 277 3.67 -13.98 19.35
N THR A 278 3.95 -14.39 20.57
CA THR A 278 2.93 -14.57 21.64
C THR A 278 2.08 -13.32 21.92
N ASP A 279 2.62 -12.12 21.74
CA ASP A 279 1.92 -10.85 22.00
C ASP A 279 1.74 -10.01 20.74
N GLU A 280 1.94 -10.60 19.55
CA GLU A 280 1.84 -9.90 18.27
C GLU A 280 0.38 -9.87 17.81
N LYS A 281 -0.14 -8.68 17.49
CA LYS A 281 -1.47 -8.53 16.93
C LYS A 281 -1.53 -9.09 15.52
N ASP A 282 -2.71 -9.51 15.07
CA ASP A 282 -2.90 -10.08 13.73
C ASP A 282 -2.48 -9.08 12.62
N GLU A 283 -2.75 -7.79 12.82
CA GLU A 283 -2.33 -6.72 11.92
C GLU A 283 -0.80 -6.64 11.80
N ASP A 284 -0.11 -6.55 12.94
CA ASP A 284 1.36 -6.46 13.00
C ASP A 284 2.02 -7.72 12.41
N TYR A 285 1.39 -8.88 12.64
CA TYR A 285 1.82 -10.16 12.08
C TYR A 285 1.69 -10.20 10.56
N ALA A 286 0.54 -9.79 10.02
CA ALA A 286 0.32 -9.71 8.58
C ALA A 286 1.29 -8.73 7.91
N ASP A 287 1.51 -7.57 8.51
CA ASP A 287 2.46 -6.54 8.03
C ASP A 287 3.88 -7.07 8.00
N ARG A 288 4.30 -7.78 9.04
CA ARG A 288 5.63 -8.40 9.09
C ARG A 288 5.81 -9.47 8.01
N LEU A 289 4.83 -10.36 7.83
CA LEU A 289 4.86 -11.37 6.76
C LEU A 289 4.83 -10.73 5.37
N LEU A 290 4.09 -9.66 5.20
CA LEU A 290 4.04 -8.90 3.95
C LEU A 290 5.41 -8.27 3.64
N GLY A 291 6.08 -7.72 4.65
CA GLY A 291 7.46 -7.24 4.52
C GLY A 291 8.38 -8.34 4.01
N VAL A 292 8.39 -9.51 4.65
CA VAL A 292 9.19 -10.66 4.22
C VAL A 292 8.82 -11.11 2.80
N PHE A 293 7.52 -11.17 2.47
CA PHE A 293 7.06 -11.53 1.13
C PHE A 293 7.59 -10.59 0.05
N VAL A 294 7.48 -9.27 0.27
CA VAL A 294 8.02 -8.25 -0.65
C VAL A 294 9.51 -8.47 -0.89
N LEU A 295 10.27 -8.75 0.17
CA LEU A 295 11.71 -8.97 0.07
C LEU A 295 12.06 -10.24 -0.73
N THR A 296 11.26 -11.29 -0.62
CA THR A 296 11.47 -12.52 -1.43
C THR A 296 11.24 -12.30 -2.93
N GLN A 297 10.47 -11.26 -3.30
CA GLN A 297 10.29 -10.89 -4.71
C GLN A 297 11.45 -10.07 -5.27
N MET A 298 12.40 -9.61 -4.42
CA MET A 298 13.55 -8.83 -4.84
C MET A 298 14.72 -9.72 -5.22
N PRO A 299 15.14 -9.75 -6.50
CA PRO A 299 16.26 -10.57 -6.93
C PRO A 299 17.60 -10.01 -6.41
N ASN A 300 18.59 -10.87 -6.27
CA ASN A 300 19.94 -10.47 -5.82
C ASN A 300 20.56 -9.34 -6.66
N ILE A 301 20.23 -9.29 -7.96
CA ILE A 301 20.70 -8.23 -8.85
C ILE A 301 20.17 -6.84 -8.43
N PHE A 302 18.98 -6.77 -7.83
CA PHE A 302 18.43 -5.51 -7.33
C PHE A 302 19.33 -4.89 -6.28
N TYR A 303 19.77 -5.67 -5.29
CA TYR A 303 20.66 -5.19 -4.21
C TYR A 303 22.00 -4.69 -4.77
N GLN A 304 22.55 -5.40 -5.75
CA GLN A 304 23.78 -4.97 -6.42
C GLN A 304 23.58 -3.67 -7.19
N ILE A 305 22.48 -3.53 -7.93
CA ILE A 305 22.16 -2.31 -8.66
C ILE A 305 22.03 -1.13 -7.68
N VAL A 306 21.28 -1.30 -6.59
CA VAL A 306 21.13 -0.29 -5.54
C VAL A 306 22.48 0.10 -4.96
N ALA A 307 23.32 -0.88 -4.60
CA ALA A 307 24.65 -0.64 -4.03
C ALA A 307 25.55 0.14 -5.00
N TYR A 308 25.63 -0.25 -6.28
CA TYR A 308 26.49 0.43 -7.27
C TYR A 308 25.99 1.82 -7.61
N ILE A 309 24.67 1.99 -7.80
CA ILE A 309 24.09 3.32 -8.05
C ILE A 309 24.29 4.21 -6.83
N SER A 310 24.07 3.70 -5.63
CA SER A 310 24.27 4.45 -4.38
C SER A 310 25.73 4.91 -4.24
N LEU A 311 26.69 4.04 -4.56
CA LEU A 311 28.12 4.38 -4.57
C LEU A 311 28.40 5.50 -5.59
N GLY A 312 27.91 5.35 -6.83
CA GLY A 312 28.08 6.36 -7.89
C GLY A 312 27.48 7.71 -7.54
N LEU A 313 26.24 7.70 -6.97
CA LEU A 313 25.57 8.91 -6.51
C LEU A 313 26.26 9.53 -5.30
N PHE A 314 26.73 8.74 -4.35
CA PHE A 314 27.48 9.21 -3.21
C PHE A 314 28.76 9.95 -3.64
N ILE A 315 29.56 9.33 -4.50
CA ILE A 315 30.78 9.97 -5.06
C ILE A 315 30.39 11.24 -5.83
N GLY A 316 29.37 11.14 -6.71
CA GLY A 316 28.87 12.27 -7.47
C GLY A 316 28.45 13.46 -6.60
N LEU A 317 27.72 13.17 -5.50
CA LEU A 317 27.29 14.16 -4.53
C LEU A 317 28.47 14.95 -3.96
N PHE A 318 29.53 14.26 -3.49
CA PHE A 318 30.70 14.91 -2.92
C PHE A 318 31.49 15.70 -3.96
N VAL A 319 31.60 15.19 -5.19
CA VAL A 319 32.24 15.91 -6.30
C VAL A 319 31.48 17.20 -6.60
N PHE A 320 30.14 17.13 -6.77
CA PHE A 320 29.33 18.33 -7.05
C PHE A 320 29.32 19.30 -5.87
N ALA A 321 29.15 18.81 -4.64
CA ALA A 321 29.21 19.65 -3.45
C ALA A 321 30.58 20.33 -3.30
N GLY A 322 31.67 19.59 -3.58
CA GLY A 322 33.03 20.14 -3.59
C GLY A 322 33.22 21.23 -4.64
N ILE A 323 32.68 21.04 -5.86
CA ILE A 323 32.72 22.05 -6.92
C ILE A 323 31.93 23.32 -6.51
N TRP A 324 30.71 23.17 -5.97
CA TRP A 324 29.92 24.30 -5.50
C TRP A 324 30.56 25.00 -4.32
N ALA A 325 31.17 24.26 -3.37
CA ALA A 325 31.93 24.84 -2.27
C ALA A 325 33.17 25.63 -2.76
N LEU A 326 33.85 25.08 -3.76
CA LEU A 326 35.00 25.78 -4.39
C LEU A 326 34.54 27.07 -5.10
N LEU A 327 33.42 27.02 -5.84
CA LEU A 327 32.83 28.21 -6.47
C LEU A 327 32.43 29.26 -5.42
N LEU A 328 31.85 28.84 -4.31
CA LEU A 328 31.51 29.69 -3.17
C LEU A 328 32.76 30.33 -2.57
N LEU A 329 33.84 29.58 -2.36
CA LEU A 329 35.11 30.09 -1.84
C LEU A 329 35.75 31.09 -2.80
N ILE A 330 35.79 30.79 -4.12
CA ILE A 330 36.31 31.71 -5.15
C ILE A 330 35.47 32.99 -5.16
N THR A 331 34.16 32.90 -5.07
CA THR A 331 33.24 34.04 -5.02
C THR A 331 33.53 34.91 -3.80
N LEU A 332 33.71 34.30 -2.62
CA LEU A 332 34.04 34.98 -1.40
C LEU A 332 35.37 35.73 -1.51
N ILE A 333 36.42 35.06 -1.96
CA ILE A 333 37.76 35.67 -2.13
C ILE A 333 37.69 36.86 -3.09
N LYS A 334 37.02 36.69 -4.26
CA LYS A 334 36.88 37.77 -5.25
C LYS A 334 36.01 38.92 -4.77
N THR A 335 35.00 38.67 -3.93
CA THR A 335 34.18 39.73 -3.32
C THR A 335 34.97 40.55 -2.31
N LEU A 336 35.87 39.91 -1.55
CA LEU A 336 36.70 40.57 -0.56
C LEU A 336 37.94 41.25 -1.14
N THR A 337 38.40 40.87 -2.34
CA THR A 337 39.57 41.43 -3.00
C THR A 337 39.28 42.77 -3.69
N LYS A 338 40.34 43.47 -4.12
CA LYS A 338 40.24 44.75 -4.81
C LYS A 338 39.70 44.63 -6.26
N LYS A 339 39.61 43.41 -6.81
CA LYS A 339 39.16 43.11 -8.17
C LYS A 339 37.89 42.23 -8.19
N PRO A 340 36.74 42.75 -7.82
CA PRO A 340 35.52 41.95 -7.70
C PRO A 340 34.88 41.47 -9.02
N TRP A 341 35.35 41.97 -10.18
CA TRP A 341 34.74 41.73 -11.50
C TRP A 341 35.30 40.55 -12.28
N THR A 342 36.09 39.67 -11.69
CA THR A 342 36.65 38.49 -12.37
C THR A 342 36.03 37.18 -11.88
N ILE A 343 34.75 37.22 -11.49
CA ILE A 343 34.11 36.09 -10.81
C ILE A 343 33.79 34.95 -11.75
N PHE A 344 33.29 35.28 -12.94
CA PHE A 344 32.88 34.29 -13.93
C PHE A 344 34.07 33.89 -14.79
N GLY A 345 34.81 32.87 -14.37
CA GLY A 345 35.92 32.31 -15.13
C GLY A 345 35.48 31.09 -15.98
N PHE A 346 36.40 30.62 -16.84
CA PHE A 346 36.17 29.46 -17.70
C PHE A 346 35.59 28.26 -16.95
N TRP A 347 36.13 27.92 -15.80
CA TRP A 347 35.69 26.76 -15.02
C TRP A 347 34.26 26.88 -14.50
N PHE A 348 33.82 28.05 -14.15
CA PHE A 348 32.43 28.29 -13.76
C PHE A 348 31.46 27.96 -14.90
N TRP A 349 31.75 28.45 -16.11
CA TRP A 349 30.93 28.18 -17.28
C TRP A 349 30.98 26.73 -17.71
N PHE A 350 32.15 26.10 -17.64
CA PHE A 350 32.34 24.70 -18.00
C PHE A 350 31.53 23.75 -17.09
N VAL A 351 31.62 23.93 -15.76
CA VAL A 351 30.87 23.14 -14.80
C VAL A 351 29.38 23.30 -14.99
N GLY A 352 28.91 24.54 -15.11
CA GLY A 352 27.49 24.78 -15.30
C GLY A 352 26.96 24.27 -16.64
N PHE A 353 27.77 24.30 -17.69
CA PHE A 353 27.41 23.70 -18.97
C PHE A 353 27.24 22.18 -18.86
N ILE A 354 28.15 21.52 -18.17
CA ILE A 354 28.02 20.08 -17.88
C ILE A 354 26.74 19.77 -17.07
N GLU A 355 26.45 20.59 -16.04
CA GLU A 355 25.25 20.42 -15.24
C GLU A 355 23.96 20.60 -16.03
N VAL A 356 23.91 21.61 -16.92
CA VAL A 356 22.75 21.82 -17.81
C VAL A 356 22.55 20.63 -18.74
N ILE A 357 23.63 20.14 -19.37
CA ILE A 357 23.56 18.96 -20.26
C ILE A 357 23.13 17.72 -19.46
N ALA A 358 23.69 17.49 -18.28
CA ALA A 358 23.33 16.39 -17.42
C ALA A 358 21.86 16.48 -17.00
N GLY A 359 21.37 17.66 -16.62
CA GLY A 359 19.98 17.89 -16.25
C GLY A 359 19.00 17.61 -17.39
N ILE A 360 19.32 18.07 -18.60
CA ILE A 360 18.54 17.77 -19.81
C ILE A 360 18.60 16.26 -20.10
N GLY A 361 19.79 15.68 -20.06
CA GLY A 361 20.00 14.24 -20.32
C GLY A 361 19.20 13.36 -19.36
N ILE A 362 19.26 13.62 -18.06
CA ILE A 362 18.49 12.88 -17.06
C ILE A 362 16.98 13.08 -17.23
N THR A 363 16.54 14.27 -17.60
CA THR A 363 15.13 14.55 -17.86
C THR A 363 14.62 13.76 -19.08
N ILE A 364 15.37 13.75 -20.17
CA ILE A 364 15.03 12.99 -21.38
C ILE A 364 15.06 11.49 -21.07
N PHE A 365 16.13 11.01 -20.47
CA PHE A 365 16.29 9.60 -20.11
C PHE A 365 15.16 9.13 -19.18
N GLY A 366 14.92 9.84 -18.08
CA GLY A 366 13.91 9.46 -17.09
C GLY A 366 12.47 9.56 -17.60
N LYS A 367 12.17 10.49 -18.52
CA LYS A 367 10.81 10.69 -19.01
C LYS A 367 10.46 9.85 -20.26
N PHE A 368 11.42 9.64 -21.16
CA PHE A 368 11.16 9.07 -22.49
C PHE A 368 11.84 7.71 -22.71
N ILE A 369 13.02 7.48 -22.15
CA ILE A 369 13.80 6.27 -22.40
C ILE A 369 13.52 5.20 -21.34
N LEU A 370 13.54 5.57 -20.07
CA LEU A 370 13.34 4.63 -18.97
C LEU A 370 12.01 3.86 -19.02
N PRO A 371 10.87 4.49 -19.34
CA PRO A 371 9.59 3.76 -19.47
C PRO A 371 9.57 2.74 -20.61
N THR A 372 10.49 2.83 -21.57
CA THR A 372 10.58 1.90 -22.71
C THR A 372 11.51 0.72 -22.45
N ILE A 373 12.30 0.76 -21.37
CA ILE A 373 13.21 -0.32 -21.01
C ILE A 373 12.44 -1.37 -20.23
N ASN A 374 12.31 -2.56 -20.81
CA ASN A 374 11.74 -3.72 -20.10
C ASN A 374 12.78 -4.29 -19.13
N ILE A 375 12.69 -3.89 -17.87
CA ILE A 375 13.61 -4.30 -16.81
C ILE A 375 13.26 -5.71 -16.28
N SER A 376 12.11 -6.28 -16.65
CA SER A 376 11.72 -7.64 -16.30
C SER A 376 12.73 -8.68 -16.81
N SER A 377 13.43 -8.40 -17.90
CA SER A 377 14.55 -9.23 -18.42
C SER A 377 15.74 -9.34 -17.46
N LEU A 378 15.85 -8.43 -16.50
CA LEU A 378 16.86 -8.45 -15.43
C LEU A 378 16.39 -9.19 -14.17
N GLY A 379 15.22 -9.85 -14.21
CA GLY A 379 14.63 -10.53 -13.06
C GLY A 379 14.01 -9.60 -12.01
N LEU A 380 13.83 -8.32 -12.34
CA LEU A 380 13.11 -7.37 -11.49
C LEU A 380 11.59 -7.55 -11.67
N PRO A 381 10.79 -7.29 -10.64
CA PRO A 381 9.33 -7.36 -10.73
C PRO A 381 8.79 -6.52 -11.89
N LEU A 382 7.62 -6.91 -12.41
CA LEU A 382 6.95 -6.28 -13.55
C LEU A 382 6.99 -4.74 -13.48
N ALA A 383 7.36 -4.11 -14.59
CA ALA A 383 7.35 -2.66 -14.78
C ALA A 383 8.21 -1.84 -13.79
N SER A 384 9.39 -2.35 -13.41
CA SER A 384 10.32 -1.62 -12.53
C SER A 384 10.92 -0.41 -13.24
N VAL A 385 10.87 0.75 -12.61
CA VAL A 385 11.42 2.01 -13.12
C VAL A 385 12.41 2.57 -12.10
N ILE A 386 13.68 2.68 -12.50
CA ILE A 386 14.71 3.32 -11.70
C ILE A 386 14.76 4.79 -12.09
N LEU A 387 14.41 5.68 -11.16
CA LEU A 387 14.44 7.11 -11.32
C LEU A 387 15.59 7.70 -10.50
N VAL A 388 16.60 8.24 -11.17
CA VAL A 388 17.55 9.12 -10.49
C VAL A 388 16.86 10.46 -10.25
N PRO A 389 16.79 10.95 -9.00
CA PRO A 389 16.04 12.15 -8.69
C PRO A 389 16.51 13.37 -9.48
N ARG A 390 15.56 14.14 -9.92
CA ARG A 390 15.74 15.40 -10.66
C ARG A 390 16.62 16.40 -9.92
N THR A 391 16.75 16.26 -8.61
CA THR A 391 17.50 17.16 -7.75
C THR A 391 19.00 17.19 -8.03
N TYR A 392 19.60 16.09 -8.48
CA TYR A 392 21.03 16.05 -8.84
C TYR A 392 21.36 16.78 -10.13
N ALA A 393 20.39 16.97 -11.00
CA ALA A 393 20.64 17.55 -12.30
C ALA A 393 19.73 18.73 -12.63
N ILE A 394 18.43 18.65 -12.34
CA ILE A 394 17.48 19.70 -12.73
C ILE A 394 17.62 20.92 -11.82
N ILE A 395 17.67 20.76 -10.50
CA ILE A 395 17.76 21.91 -9.60
C ILE A 395 19.09 22.64 -9.76
N PRO A 396 20.27 21.98 -9.73
CA PRO A 396 21.53 22.65 -10.05
C PRO A 396 21.53 23.29 -11.43
N SER A 397 20.94 22.63 -12.45
CA SER A 397 20.84 23.18 -13.80
C SER A 397 19.98 24.44 -13.88
N LEU A 398 18.83 24.46 -13.20
CA LEU A 398 17.96 25.64 -13.13
C LEU A 398 18.63 26.80 -12.38
N LEU A 399 19.34 26.49 -11.29
CA LEU A 399 20.11 27.46 -10.52
C LEU A 399 21.23 28.05 -11.43
N PHE A 400 21.91 27.20 -12.20
CA PHE A 400 22.94 27.65 -13.12
C PHE A 400 22.39 28.50 -14.28
N LEU A 401 21.24 28.14 -14.87
CA LEU A 401 20.55 28.97 -15.86
C LEU A 401 20.17 30.34 -15.29
N GLY A 402 19.68 30.37 -14.04
CA GLY A 402 19.44 31.62 -13.32
C GLY A 402 20.72 32.44 -13.14
N MET A 403 21.83 31.77 -12.82
CA MET A 403 23.15 32.43 -12.70
C MET A 403 23.68 32.92 -14.06
N ILE A 404 23.41 32.25 -15.18
CA ILE A 404 23.74 32.74 -16.52
C ILE A 404 23.03 34.08 -16.80
N ALA A 405 21.71 34.13 -16.57
CA ALA A 405 20.96 35.38 -16.75
C ALA A 405 21.50 36.49 -15.84
N PHE A 406 21.86 36.14 -14.62
CA PHE A 406 22.47 37.06 -13.68
C PHE A 406 23.88 37.51 -14.11
N ALA A 407 24.69 36.62 -14.70
CA ALA A 407 26.01 36.94 -15.22
C ALA A 407 25.99 37.95 -16.37
N VAL A 408 24.94 37.86 -17.23
CA VAL A 408 24.74 38.87 -18.31
C VAL A 408 24.50 40.24 -17.69
N VAL A 409 23.59 40.35 -16.72
CA VAL A 409 23.33 41.60 -16.01
C VAL A 409 24.59 42.11 -15.30
N TYR A 410 25.29 41.19 -14.59
CA TYR A 410 26.57 41.49 -13.95
C TYR A 410 27.63 42.04 -14.93
N GLY A 411 27.77 41.41 -16.10
CA GLY A 411 28.67 41.83 -17.17
C GLY A 411 28.40 43.27 -17.63
N ILE A 412 27.13 43.61 -17.86
CA ILE A 412 26.72 44.98 -18.21
C ILE A 412 27.13 45.99 -17.14
N PHE A 413 26.88 45.65 -15.84
CA PHE A 413 27.28 46.54 -14.76
C PHE A 413 28.81 46.68 -14.60
N VAL A 414 29.56 45.60 -14.83
CA VAL A 414 31.04 45.62 -14.80
C VAL A 414 31.60 46.48 -15.91
N GLU A 415 31.07 46.34 -17.13
CA GLU A 415 31.51 47.11 -18.30
C GLU A 415 31.23 48.60 -18.13
N ALA A 416 30.03 48.94 -17.68
CA ALA A 416 29.65 50.28 -17.35
C ALA A 416 30.49 50.88 -16.20
N ALA A 417 30.95 50.07 -15.24
CA ALA A 417 31.86 50.52 -14.17
C ALA A 417 33.28 50.80 -14.69
N LYS A 418 33.77 49.90 -15.56
CA LYS A 418 35.10 50.10 -16.22
C LYS A 418 35.15 51.34 -17.09
N SER A 419 34.11 51.57 -17.88
CA SER A 419 33.98 52.77 -18.71
C SER A 419 34.04 54.06 -17.88
N LYS A 420 33.31 54.11 -16.75
CA LYS A 420 33.35 55.25 -15.83
C LYS A 420 34.72 55.46 -15.15
N ASP A 421 35.44 54.38 -14.82
CA ASP A 421 36.77 54.46 -14.22
C ASP A 421 37.83 54.83 -15.29
N GLY A 422 37.63 54.44 -16.56
CA GLY A 422 38.43 54.85 -17.70
C GLY A 422 38.34 56.36 -17.99
N ILE A 423 37.10 56.84 -18.05
CA ILE A 423 36.84 58.28 -18.27
C ILE A 423 37.42 59.14 -17.13
N LYS A 424 37.47 58.64 -15.89
CA LYS A 424 38.13 59.32 -14.77
C LYS A 424 39.64 59.30 -14.86
N ARG A 425 40.27 58.33 -15.54
CA ARG A 425 41.75 58.29 -15.74
C ARG A 425 42.20 59.18 -16.89
N GLU A 426 41.38 59.35 -17.90
CA GLU A 426 41.68 60.29 -19.01
C GLU A 426 41.50 61.79 -18.63
N LYS A 427 40.75 62.06 -17.54
CA LYS A 427 40.52 63.41 -17.04
C LYS A 427 41.50 63.82 -15.92
N LYS A 428 42.49 62.99 -15.58
CA LYS A 428 43.60 63.28 -14.70
C LYS A 428 44.90 63.34 -15.51
#